data_0ac52df617e55fcff117567b11918e35
#
_entry.id   0ac52df617e55fcff117567b11918e35
#
_cell.length_a   1.000
_cell.length_b   1.000
_cell.length_c   1.000
_cell.angle_alpha   90.00
_cell.angle_beta   90.00
_cell.angle_gamma   90.00
#
_symmetry.space_group_name_H-M   'P 1'
#
loop_
_entity.id
_entity.type
_entity.pdbx_description
1 polymer ?
#
loop_
_entity_poly.entity_id
_entity_poly.type
_entity_poly.pdbx_seq_one_letter_code
_entity_poly.pdbx_strand_id
1 'polypeptide(L)'
;MSDLTLQSVMDPKVQQCPYPYYRALRGEAPVRLTPEGTYLVSTFDLIVQVVHDSKTYSSMSPHGGGLGLHQSAAADALIKEKGYGRSLPVFVNLDPPDHTVYRRIVMNAFRPARIRQMEQSIIRTVTDVMDGFGDQTEVHVVHDFAIPVPVPIPRLPSRISTTRNGAKRWR
;
A
#
# COMPACT_ATOMS: atom_id res chain seq x y z
N MET A 1 13.10 -31.87 1.87
CA MET A 1 13.36 -30.69 2.73
C MET A 1 13.47 -29.51 1.77
N SER A 2 12.53 -28.57 1.84
CA SER A 2 12.61 -27.33 1.07
C SER A 2 13.80 -26.54 1.59
N ASP A 3 14.74 -26.20 0.71
CA ASP A 3 15.93 -25.44 1.10
C ASP A 3 15.56 -23.95 1.26
N LEU A 4 14.81 -23.68 2.33
CA LEU A 4 14.41 -22.30 2.68
C LEU A 4 15.63 -21.40 2.92
N THR A 5 16.80 -21.96 3.20
CA THR A 5 18.00 -21.19 3.56
C THR A 5 18.53 -20.36 2.41
N LEU A 6 18.25 -20.76 1.16
CA LEU A 6 18.73 -20.07 -0.05
C LEU A 6 17.65 -19.21 -0.76
N GLN A 7 16.41 -19.24 -0.28
CA GLN A 7 15.31 -18.49 -0.94
C GLN A 7 14.99 -17.21 -0.17
N SER A 8 14.91 -16.11 -0.89
CA SER A 8 14.42 -14.82 -0.41
C SER A 8 13.04 -14.54 -0.98
N VAL A 9 12.21 -13.75 -0.27
CA VAL A 9 10.97 -13.19 -0.84
C VAL A 9 11.22 -12.33 -2.06
N MET A 10 12.46 -11.86 -2.24
CA MET A 10 12.88 -11.07 -3.40
C MET A 10 13.36 -11.91 -4.58
N ASP A 11 13.48 -13.24 -4.41
CA ASP A 11 13.83 -14.13 -5.52
C ASP A 11 12.73 -14.07 -6.61
N PRO A 12 13.09 -13.81 -7.88
CA PRO A 12 12.12 -13.73 -8.98
C PRO A 12 11.24 -14.99 -9.12
N LYS A 13 11.77 -16.18 -8.82
CA LYS A 13 10.99 -17.42 -8.85
C LYS A 13 9.95 -17.46 -7.72
N VAL A 14 10.31 -16.97 -6.53
CA VAL A 14 9.37 -16.84 -5.41
C VAL A 14 8.31 -15.80 -5.73
N GLN A 15 8.68 -14.67 -6.32
CA GLN A 15 7.71 -13.63 -6.71
C GLN A 15 6.71 -14.09 -7.78
N GLN A 16 7.12 -14.96 -8.70
CA GLN A 16 6.20 -15.53 -9.69
C GLN A 16 5.16 -16.47 -9.07
N CYS A 17 5.52 -17.25 -8.07
CA CYS A 17 4.61 -18.14 -7.36
C CYS A 17 5.02 -18.26 -5.87
N PRO A 18 4.57 -17.34 -5.01
CA PRO A 18 5.02 -17.26 -3.62
C PRO A 18 4.38 -18.30 -2.70
N TYR A 19 3.30 -18.95 -3.11
CA TYR A 19 2.51 -19.83 -2.24
C TYR A 19 3.28 -21.04 -1.67
N PRO A 20 4.10 -21.77 -2.44
CA PRO A 20 4.91 -22.86 -1.91
C PRO A 20 5.90 -22.38 -0.85
N TYR A 21 6.55 -21.24 -1.09
CA TYR A 21 7.48 -20.61 -0.16
C TYR A 21 6.79 -20.20 1.15
N TYR A 22 5.63 -19.53 1.07
CA TYR A 22 4.88 -19.15 2.27
C TYR A 22 4.34 -20.36 3.04
N ARG A 23 4.00 -21.45 2.36
CA ARG A 23 3.61 -22.71 3.02
C ARG A 23 4.77 -23.30 3.82
N ALA A 24 5.96 -23.34 3.22
CA ALA A 24 7.16 -23.82 3.87
C ALA A 24 7.54 -22.94 5.08
N LEU A 25 7.49 -21.61 4.94
CA LEU A 25 7.71 -20.69 6.06
C LEU A 25 6.77 -20.98 7.23
N ARG A 26 5.46 -21.11 6.99
CA ARG A 26 4.49 -21.39 8.07
C ARG A 26 4.72 -22.73 8.76
N GLY A 27 5.17 -23.74 8.02
CA GLY A 27 5.35 -25.08 8.56
C GLY A 27 6.71 -25.33 9.22
N GLU A 28 7.77 -24.72 8.68
CA GLU A 28 9.15 -25.05 9.07
C GLU A 28 9.84 -23.91 9.85
N ALA A 29 9.52 -22.65 9.53
CA ALA A 29 10.15 -21.47 10.12
C ALA A 29 9.19 -20.29 10.20
N PRO A 30 8.18 -20.33 11.08
CA PRO A 30 7.14 -19.27 11.16
C PRO A 30 7.70 -17.89 11.52
N VAL A 31 8.86 -17.83 12.17
CA VAL A 31 9.69 -16.62 12.31
C VAL A 31 11.06 -16.94 11.75
N ARG A 32 11.48 -16.20 10.75
CA ARG A 32 12.75 -16.45 10.05
C ARG A 32 13.55 -15.18 9.88
N LEU A 33 14.83 -15.24 10.21
CA LEU A 33 15.80 -14.20 9.84
C LEU A 33 16.25 -14.44 8.39
N THR A 34 16.09 -13.42 7.56
CA THR A 34 16.56 -13.44 6.17
C THR A 34 18.06 -13.11 6.09
N PRO A 35 18.73 -13.45 4.98
CA PRO A 35 20.12 -13.07 4.77
C PRO A 35 20.35 -11.54 4.84
N GLU A 36 19.32 -10.77 4.51
CA GLU A 36 19.33 -9.30 4.55
C GLU A 36 19.16 -8.73 5.97
N GLY A 37 19.06 -9.58 6.99
CA GLY A 37 18.91 -9.17 8.39
C GLY A 37 17.47 -8.79 8.80
N THR A 38 16.47 -9.15 7.99
CA THR A 38 15.07 -8.89 8.26
C THR A 38 14.38 -10.13 8.81
N TYR A 39 13.53 -9.98 9.82
CA TYR A 39 12.69 -11.07 10.30
C TYR A 39 11.41 -11.16 9.48
N LEU A 40 11.13 -12.34 8.94
CA LEU A 40 9.84 -12.68 8.33
C LEU A 40 8.98 -13.39 9.35
N VAL A 41 7.76 -12.90 9.53
CA VAL A 41 6.73 -13.51 10.38
C VAL A 41 5.61 -14.00 9.49
N SER A 42 5.26 -15.29 9.52
CA SER A 42 4.44 -15.92 8.47
C SER A 42 3.12 -16.53 8.96
N THR A 43 2.90 -16.68 10.26
CA THR A 43 1.62 -17.17 10.78
C THR A 43 0.72 -16.04 11.23
N PHE A 44 -0.60 -16.22 11.06
CA PHE A 44 -1.61 -15.22 11.42
C PHE A 44 -1.49 -14.75 12.87
N ASP A 45 -1.41 -15.70 13.82
CA ASP A 45 -1.38 -15.38 15.24
C ASP A 45 -0.14 -14.56 15.63
N LEU A 46 1.02 -14.89 15.09
CA LEU A 46 2.24 -14.13 15.34
C LEU A 46 2.20 -12.74 14.69
N ILE A 47 1.63 -12.64 13.48
CA ILE A 47 1.43 -11.35 12.83
C ILE A 47 0.51 -10.47 13.68
N VAL A 48 -0.61 -11.02 14.18
CA VAL A 48 -1.54 -10.30 15.05
C VAL A 48 -0.84 -9.82 16.33
N GLN A 49 0.00 -10.65 16.94
CA GLN A 49 0.78 -10.25 18.12
C GLN A 49 1.71 -9.08 17.80
N VAL A 50 2.47 -9.17 16.71
CA VAL A 50 3.41 -8.10 16.29
C VAL A 50 2.68 -6.79 16.01
N VAL A 51 1.59 -6.81 15.23
CA VAL A 51 0.90 -5.56 14.82
C VAL A 51 0.11 -4.91 15.95
N HIS A 52 -0.22 -5.64 17.02
CA HIS A 52 -0.88 -5.06 18.19
C HIS A 52 0.09 -4.58 19.27
N ASP A 53 1.36 -4.96 19.21
CA ASP A 53 2.37 -4.53 20.17
C ASP A 53 3.16 -3.32 19.66
N SER A 54 2.50 -2.18 19.65
CA SER A 54 3.12 -0.89 19.25
C SER A 54 4.15 -0.35 20.25
N LYS A 55 4.36 -1.02 21.38
CA LYS A 55 5.41 -0.65 22.34
C LYS A 55 6.74 -1.28 21.98
N THR A 56 6.70 -2.50 21.46
CA THR A 56 7.89 -3.24 21.06
C THR A 56 8.23 -3.03 19.58
N TYR A 57 7.22 -2.92 18.72
CA TYR A 57 7.38 -2.82 17.27
C TYR A 57 6.93 -1.46 16.75
N SER A 58 7.78 -0.84 15.95
CA SER A 58 7.54 0.45 15.33
C SER A 58 7.09 0.27 13.88
N SER A 59 6.14 1.10 13.42
CA SER A 59 5.76 1.23 12.02
C SER A 59 6.66 2.19 11.25
N MET A 60 7.55 2.90 11.93
CA MET A 60 8.48 3.84 11.32
C MET A 60 9.55 3.10 10.53
N SER A 61 9.62 3.35 9.23
CA SER A 61 10.75 2.87 8.44
C SER A 61 11.99 3.73 8.70
N PRO A 62 13.12 3.13 9.09
CA PRO A 62 14.38 3.88 9.27
C PRO A 62 14.84 4.60 8.00
N HIS A 63 14.36 4.18 6.84
CA HIS A 63 14.73 4.71 5.52
C HIS A 63 13.70 5.67 4.94
N GLY A 64 12.68 6.08 5.71
CA GLY A 64 11.70 7.09 5.30
C GLY A 64 10.77 6.71 4.15
N GLY A 65 10.84 5.47 3.67
CA GLY A 65 9.99 4.96 2.59
C GLY A 65 8.79 4.17 3.10
N GLY A 66 7.60 4.44 2.61
CA GLY A 66 6.45 3.56 2.83
C GLY A 66 6.72 2.16 2.27
N LEU A 67 6.21 1.13 2.95
CA LEU A 67 6.30 -0.29 2.56
C LEU A 67 7.65 -0.98 2.72
N GLY A 68 8.62 -0.42 3.48
CA GLY A 68 9.90 -1.09 3.77
C GLY A 68 10.75 -1.38 2.52
N LEU A 69 10.44 -0.75 1.41
CA LEU A 69 11.26 -0.84 0.21
C LEU A 69 12.55 -0.05 0.48
N HIS A 70 13.68 -0.74 0.45
CA HIS A 70 14.97 -0.10 0.50
C HIS A 70 15.05 0.93 -0.63
N GLN A 71 15.12 2.21 -0.28
CA GLN A 71 15.49 3.21 -1.27
C GLN A 71 16.90 2.87 -1.72
N SER A 72 17.06 2.62 -3.01
CA SER A 72 18.40 2.40 -3.57
C SER A 72 19.22 3.68 -3.40
N ALA A 73 20.53 3.54 -3.23
CA ALA A 73 21.45 4.69 -3.20
C ALA A 73 21.27 5.64 -4.40
N ALA A 74 20.83 5.08 -5.55
CA ALA A 74 20.48 5.86 -6.74
C ALA A 74 19.22 6.72 -6.53
N ALA A 75 18.21 6.21 -5.82
CA ALA A 75 17.01 6.99 -5.49
C ALA A 75 17.33 8.13 -4.51
N ASP A 76 18.16 7.87 -3.50
CA ASP A 76 18.61 8.91 -2.56
C ASP A 76 19.44 9.99 -3.26
N ALA A 77 20.32 9.61 -4.19
CA ALA A 77 21.08 10.54 -5.00
C ALA A 77 20.17 11.43 -5.87
N LEU A 78 19.15 10.84 -6.49
CA LEU A 78 18.19 11.58 -7.32
C LEU A 78 17.32 12.53 -6.50
N ILE A 79 16.87 12.12 -5.30
CA ILE A 79 16.14 12.97 -4.36
C ILE A 79 16.99 14.18 -3.96
N LYS A 80 18.26 13.95 -3.64
CA LYS A 80 19.21 15.00 -3.28
C LYS A 80 19.50 15.94 -4.45
N GLU A 81 19.73 15.41 -5.65
CA GLU A 81 20.00 16.18 -6.86
C GLU A 81 18.82 17.09 -7.23
N LYS A 82 17.60 16.59 -7.16
CA LYS A 82 16.39 17.32 -7.54
C LYS A 82 15.81 18.21 -6.44
N GLY A 83 16.45 18.23 -5.26
CA GLY A 83 15.97 19.04 -4.14
C GLY A 83 14.61 18.59 -3.60
N TYR A 84 14.17 17.37 -3.88
CA TYR A 84 12.98 16.82 -3.26
C TYR A 84 13.25 16.70 -1.76
N GLY A 85 12.40 17.29 -0.96
CA GLY A 85 12.45 17.15 0.49
C GLY A 85 12.34 15.67 0.88
N ARG A 86 12.84 15.33 2.07
CA ARG A 86 12.58 14.00 2.66
C ARG A 86 11.09 13.70 2.55
N SER A 87 10.77 12.51 2.11
CA SER A 87 9.39 12.02 2.11
C SER A 87 8.77 12.32 3.47
N LEU A 88 7.70 13.12 3.48
CA LEU A 88 6.96 13.37 4.71
C LEU A 88 6.47 12.03 5.24
N PRO A 89 6.59 11.78 6.54
CA PRO A 89 6.07 10.56 7.11
C PRO A 89 4.57 10.51 6.85
N VAL A 90 4.15 9.54 6.05
CA VAL A 90 2.72 9.27 5.85
C VAL A 90 2.17 8.64 7.13
N PHE A 91 0.91 8.92 7.47
CA PHE A 91 0.35 8.53 8.78
C PHE A 91 0.43 7.02 9.06
N VAL A 92 0.48 6.17 8.02
CA VAL A 92 0.63 4.71 8.15
C VAL A 92 2.02 4.27 8.65
N ASN A 93 3.00 5.18 8.59
CA ASN A 93 4.37 4.94 9.05
C ASN A 93 4.69 5.71 10.33
N LEU A 94 3.67 6.16 11.04
CA LEU A 94 3.82 6.85 12.33
C LEU A 94 3.52 5.89 13.48
N ASP A 95 4.18 6.14 14.60
CA ASP A 95 3.87 5.48 15.87
C ASP A 95 3.01 6.38 16.76
N PRO A 96 2.36 5.85 17.79
CA PRO A 96 1.74 6.66 18.82
C PRO A 96 2.76 7.61 19.50
N PRO A 97 2.39 8.84 19.87
CA PRO A 97 1.01 9.40 19.86
C PRO A 97 0.56 9.96 18.49
N ASP A 98 1.47 10.30 17.60
CA ASP A 98 1.18 11.00 16.36
C ASP A 98 0.24 10.17 15.44
N HIS A 99 0.51 8.90 15.27
CA HIS A 99 -0.39 7.98 14.54
C HIS A 99 -1.83 8.07 15.04
N THR A 100 -2.02 8.08 16.36
CA THR A 100 -3.36 8.12 16.98
C THR A 100 -4.12 9.39 16.62
N VAL A 101 -3.43 10.54 16.58
CA VAL A 101 -4.02 11.83 16.23
C VAL A 101 -4.48 11.82 14.77
N TYR A 102 -3.58 11.49 13.84
CA TYR A 102 -3.90 11.47 12.41
C TYR A 102 -4.95 10.42 12.06
N ARG A 103 -4.84 9.21 12.64
CA ARG A 103 -5.83 8.14 12.43
C ARG A 103 -7.23 8.60 12.85
N ARG A 104 -7.38 9.29 13.99
CA ARG A 104 -8.68 9.79 14.45
C ARG A 104 -9.29 10.78 13.46
N ILE A 105 -8.49 11.66 12.86
CA ILE A 105 -8.96 12.62 11.84
C ILE A 105 -9.45 11.86 10.62
N VAL A 106 -8.66 10.93 10.12
CA VAL A 106 -8.99 10.12 8.93
C VAL A 106 -10.23 9.26 9.18
N MET A 107 -10.31 8.58 10.33
CA MET A 107 -11.46 7.71 10.66
C MET A 107 -12.79 8.47 10.75
N ASN A 108 -12.78 9.79 11.02
CA ASN A 108 -13.99 10.60 10.94
C ASN A 108 -14.58 10.66 9.52
N ALA A 109 -13.73 10.59 8.49
CA ALA A 109 -14.16 10.55 7.10
C ALA A 109 -14.72 9.18 6.69
N PHE A 110 -14.30 8.10 7.37
CA PHE A 110 -14.70 6.72 7.07
C PHE A 110 -15.80 6.17 8.00
N ARG A 111 -16.60 7.06 8.60
CA ARG A 111 -17.74 6.62 9.41
C ARG A 111 -18.75 5.83 8.56
N PRO A 112 -19.39 4.77 9.10
CA PRO A 112 -20.31 3.92 8.34
C PRO A 112 -21.43 4.69 7.61
N ALA A 113 -21.95 5.75 8.21
CA ALA A 113 -22.94 6.61 7.57
C ALA A 113 -22.40 7.33 6.32
N ARG A 114 -21.15 7.78 6.33
CA ARG A 114 -20.50 8.40 5.17
C ARG A 114 -20.19 7.38 4.08
N ILE A 115 -19.72 6.20 4.44
CA ILE A 115 -19.48 5.10 3.50
C ILE A 115 -20.78 4.73 2.76
N ARG A 116 -21.90 4.60 3.48
CA ARG A 116 -23.20 4.37 2.85
C ARG A 116 -23.61 5.49 1.87
N GLN A 117 -23.29 6.73 2.19
CA GLN A 117 -23.57 7.85 1.27
C GLN A 117 -22.72 7.80 -0.02
N MET A 118 -21.57 7.13 0.02
CA MET A 118 -20.70 6.99 -1.15
C MET A 118 -21.16 5.89 -2.12
N GLU A 119 -22.03 4.98 -1.69
CA GLU A 119 -22.46 3.81 -2.47
C GLU A 119 -22.92 4.19 -3.88
N GLN A 120 -23.82 5.16 -4.00
CA GLN A 120 -24.33 5.62 -5.28
C GLN A 120 -23.23 6.26 -6.16
N SER A 121 -22.25 6.90 -5.55
CA SER A 121 -21.11 7.46 -6.27
C SER A 121 -20.16 6.36 -6.76
N ILE A 122 -19.97 5.34 -5.95
CA ILE A 122 -19.16 4.15 -6.32
C ILE A 122 -19.82 3.43 -7.50
N ILE A 123 -21.14 3.15 -7.39
CA ILE A 123 -21.89 2.50 -8.47
C ILE A 123 -21.75 3.29 -9.78
N ARG A 124 -21.96 4.61 -9.74
CA ARG A 124 -21.80 5.45 -10.95
C ARG A 124 -20.38 5.37 -11.52
N THR A 125 -19.37 5.50 -10.68
CA THR A 125 -17.98 5.43 -11.14
C THR A 125 -17.66 4.08 -11.80
N VAL A 126 -18.14 2.98 -11.21
CA VAL A 126 -17.95 1.64 -11.79
C VAL A 126 -18.69 1.54 -13.12
N THR A 127 -19.94 2.00 -13.19
CA THR A 127 -20.75 1.98 -14.42
C THR A 127 -20.07 2.82 -15.50
N ASP A 128 -19.67 4.05 -15.20
CA ASP A 128 -19.00 4.94 -16.17
C ASP A 128 -17.72 4.32 -16.74
N VAL A 129 -16.94 3.62 -15.88
CA VAL A 129 -15.71 2.93 -16.31
C VAL A 129 -16.05 1.74 -17.21
N MET A 130 -17.07 0.95 -16.85
CA MET A 130 -17.51 -0.21 -17.65
C MET A 130 -18.12 0.21 -18.98
N ASP A 131 -18.94 1.25 -18.99
CA ASP A 131 -19.54 1.82 -20.22
C ASP A 131 -18.45 2.37 -21.17
N GLY A 132 -17.34 2.84 -20.60
CA GLY A 132 -16.16 3.29 -21.36
C GLY A 132 -15.47 2.17 -22.17
N PHE A 133 -15.73 0.89 -21.84
CA PHE A 133 -15.20 -0.22 -22.64
C PHE A 133 -15.86 -0.33 -24.01
N GLY A 134 -17.11 0.12 -24.15
CA GLY A 134 -17.85 0.08 -25.43
C GLY A 134 -17.86 -1.33 -26.03
N ASP A 135 -17.51 -1.41 -27.31
CA ASP A 135 -17.48 -2.67 -28.08
C ASP A 135 -16.09 -3.37 -28.03
N GLN A 136 -15.22 -3.00 -27.09
CA GLN A 136 -13.91 -3.63 -26.97
C GLN A 136 -14.06 -5.11 -26.57
N THR A 137 -13.39 -6.00 -27.29
CA THR A 137 -13.39 -7.45 -27.01
C THR A 137 -12.36 -7.84 -25.95
N GLU A 138 -11.37 -6.99 -25.73
CA GLU A 138 -10.30 -7.17 -24.74
C GLU A 138 -10.05 -5.87 -23.99
N VAL A 139 -9.85 -5.96 -22.66
CA VAL A 139 -9.54 -4.84 -21.79
C VAL A 139 -8.36 -5.19 -20.87
N HIS A 140 -7.51 -4.22 -20.59
CA HIS A 140 -6.44 -4.39 -19.62
C HIS A 140 -6.96 -4.10 -18.20
N VAL A 141 -7.40 -5.14 -17.49
CA VAL A 141 -8.13 -5.02 -16.22
C VAL A 141 -7.46 -4.08 -15.21
N VAL A 142 -6.13 -4.08 -15.13
CA VAL A 142 -5.41 -3.21 -14.19
C VAL A 142 -5.54 -1.73 -14.60
N HIS A 143 -5.24 -1.40 -15.86
CA HIS A 143 -5.24 -0.02 -16.34
C HIS A 143 -6.64 0.53 -16.57
N ASP A 144 -7.53 -0.29 -17.12
CA ASP A 144 -8.83 0.18 -17.61
C ASP A 144 -9.91 0.10 -16.53
N PHE A 145 -9.71 -0.73 -15.49
CA PHE A 145 -10.68 -0.92 -14.42
C PHE A 145 -10.09 -0.70 -13.02
N ALA A 146 -9.07 -1.47 -12.61
CA ALA A 146 -8.61 -1.50 -11.23
C ALA A 146 -7.97 -0.19 -10.75
N ILE A 147 -7.36 0.59 -11.64
CA ILE A 147 -6.83 1.93 -11.34
C ILE A 147 -7.92 3.01 -11.41
N PRO A 148 -8.70 3.14 -12.49
CA PRO A 148 -9.68 4.24 -12.59
C PRO A 148 -10.85 4.15 -11.61
N VAL A 149 -11.22 2.97 -11.11
CA VAL A 149 -12.32 2.83 -10.15
C VAL A 149 -12.02 3.45 -8.78
N PRO A 150 -10.94 3.10 -8.07
CA PRO A 150 -10.69 3.63 -6.72
C PRO A 150 -10.16 5.07 -6.71
N VAL A 151 -9.48 5.52 -7.75
CA VAL A 151 -8.84 6.86 -7.77
C VAL A 151 -9.85 8.02 -7.71
N PRO A 152 -11.01 8.01 -8.40
CA PRO A 152 -12.01 9.08 -8.32
C PRO A 152 -12.87 9.03 -7.06
N ILE A 153 -13.03 7.86 -6.43
CA ILE A 153 -13.95 7.63 -5.31
C ILE A 153 -13.67 8.51 -4.08
N PRO A 154 -12.42 8.82 -3.70
CA PRO A 154 -12.12 9.65 -2.53
C PRO A 154 -12.37 11.16 -2.72
N ARG A 155 -13.14 11.62 -3.68
CA ARG A 155 -13.63 12.99 -3.66
C ARG A 155 -14.65 13.18 -2.54
N LEU A 156 -14.15 13.11 -1.29
CA LEU A 156 -14.81 13.76 -0.17
C LEU A 156 -15.18 15.18 -0.64
N PRO A 157 -16.38 15.69 -0.35
CA PRO A 157 -16.69 17.08 -0.61
C PRO A 157 -15.78 17.94 0.24
N SER A 158 -14.56 18.17 -0.26
CA SER A 158 -13.71 19.19 0.31
C SER A 158 -14.34 20.52 -0.08
N ARG A 159 -14.69 21.35 0.90
CA ARG A 159 -14.97 22.78 0.71
C ARG A 159 -13.70 23.54 0.26
N ILE A 160 -12.76 22.89 -0.35
CA ILE A 160 -11.60 23.49 -0.98
C ILE A 160 -11.99 23.63 -2.46
N SER A 161 -12.51 24.80 -2.81
CA SER A 161 -12.65 25.21 -4.19
C SER A 161 -11.25 25.36 -4.78
N THR A 162 -10.73 24.31 -5.38
CA THR A 162 -9.66 24.49 -6.35
C THR A 162 -10.29 24.97 -7.64
N THR A 163 -10.09 26.24 -7.92
CA THR A 163 -10.38 26.86 -9.21
C THR A 163 -9.84 25.98 -10.33
N ARG A 164 -10.75 25.58 -11.19
CA ARG A 164 -10.51 24.86 -12.42
C ARG A 164 -9.55 25.65 -13.31
N ASN A 165 -8.28 25.28 -13.35
CA ASN A 165 -7.44 25.61 -14.49
C ASN A 165 -6.39 24.52 -14.67
N GLY A 166 -6.44 23.84 -15.80
CA GLY A 166 -5.35 23.04 -16.37
C GLY A 166 -5.48 21.52 -16.21
N ALA A 167 -6.40 20.92 -16.95
CA ALA A 167 -6.31 19.49 -17.26
C ALA A 167 -5.05 19.22 -18.11
N LYS A 168 -3.97 18.76 -17.48
CA LYS A 168 -2.86 18.15 -18.21
C LYS A 168 -3.21 16.69 -18.48
N ARG A 169 -3.49 16.41 -19.74
CA ARG A 169 -3.60 15.04 -20.28
C ARG A 169 -2.27 14.34 -20.07
N TRP A 170 -2.27 13.22 -19.37
CA TRP A 170 -1.15 12.29 -19.36
C TRP A 170 -1.17 11.52 -20.68
N ARG A 171 -0.10 11.64 -21.44
CA ARG A 171 0.19 10.76 -22.58
C ARG A 171 1.08 9.64 -22.09
#